data_6050caeba90101fa6d8cea7a2677bf40
#
_entry.id   6050caeba90101fa6d8cea7a2677bf40
#
_cell.length_a   1.000
_cell.length_b   1.000
_cell.length_c   1.000
_cell.angle_alpha   90.00
_cell.angle_beta   90.00
_cell.angle_gamma   90.00
#
_symmetry.space_group_name_H-M   'P 1'
#
loop_
_entity.id
_entity.type
_entity.pdbx_description
1 polymer ?
#
loop_
_entity_poly.entity_id
_entity_poly.type
_entity_poly.pdbx_seq_one_letter_code
_entity_poly.pdbx_strand_id
1 'polypeptide(L)'
;QAIASKSPLEPWPNTYGIWASELESLNMQELLKYRWKDTVSFFGDGLSEKGNVCINHCLDYGLFNSINFQEALLERCNGLSWQIETVKKIDFSERETVVICSSGKKYFARLVIDASGHKSPFIRRPKHDQIAEQAAYGVVGKFSSAPVEKNRFVLMDFRSDHLTANQLIEPPSFLYAMDLGDGNFFVEETSLACFPPVSFESLKTRLNSRLSSKGIQIEEIIHEEHCLFPMNLPLPYRDQPLLAFGGSASMVHPASGYLVGSLLRRAPSLAKEIAKEIKKYPLMSTSQIARRGWKTLWNTELVQRHRLYQFGLQRLMSFDEPLLR
;
A
#
# COMPACT_ATOMS: atom_id res chain seq x y z
N GLN A 1 23.04 -7.77 5.97
CA GLN A 1 22.39 -8.94 5.39
C GLN A 1 20.89 -8.71 5.28
N ALA A 2 20.25 -9.29 4.27
CA ALA A 2 18.80 -9.35 4.12
C ALA A 2 18.37 -10.83 4.07
N ILE A 3 17.24 -11.13 4.70
CA ILE A 3 16.64 -12.47 4.71
C ILE A 3 15.23 -12.33 4.14
N ALA A 4 14.91 -13.10 3.12
CA ALA A 4 13.61 -13.10 2.49
C ALA A 4 13.25 -14.51 2.02
N SER A 5 11.95 -14.83 2.01
CA SER A 5 11.45 -16.14 1.55
C SER A 5 11.53 -16.30 0.02
N LYS A 6 11.70 -15.19 -0.70
CA LYS A 6 11.80 -15.13 -2.16
C LYS A 6 13.01 -14.32 -2.60
N SER A 7 13.45 -14.56 -3.82
CA SER A 7 14.51 -13.77 -4.42
C SER A 7 14.10 -12.30 -4.57
N PRO A 8 15.00 -11.34 -4.27
CA PRO A 8 14.72 -9.92 -4.54
C PRO A 8 14.61 -9.61 -6.04
N LEU A 9 15.00 -10.55 -6.91
CA LEU A 9 14.89 -10.45 -8.37
C LEU A 9 13.55 -10.97 -8.90
N GLU A 10 12.72 -11.61 -8.06
CA GLU A 10 11.37 -12.00 -8.50
C GLU A 10 10.55 -10.74 -8.80
N PRO A 11 9.86 -10.69 -9.96
CA PRO A 11 9.00 -9.56 -10.32
C PRO A 11 7.95 -9.30 -9.25
N TRP A 12 7.73 -8.04 -8.95
CA TRP A 12 6.65 -7.64 -8.04
C TRP A 12 5.29 -7.86 -8.71
N PRO A 13 4.31 -8.43 -7.99
CA PRO A 13 3.06 -8.87 -8.61
C PRO A 13 2.07 -7.75 -8.92
N ASN A 14 2.24 -6.56 -8.33
CA ASN A 14 1.25 -5.50 -8.41
C ASN A 14 1.80 -4.27 -9.13
N THR A 15 0.90 -3.41 -9.60
CA THR A 15 1.22 -2.06 -10.06
C THR A 15 1.47 -1.14 -8.85
N TYR A 16 2.33 -0.14 -9.04
CA TYR A 16 2.67 0.81 -7.99
C TYR A 16 2.52 2.22 -8.51
N GLY A 17 1.61 2.97 -7.91
CA GLY A 17 1.35 4.35 -8.24
C GLY A 17 1.75 5.32 -7.13
N ILE A 18 1.94 6.59 -7.50
CA ILE A 18 2.34 7.65 -6.59
C ILE A 18 1.91 9.02 -7.13
N TRP A 19 1.66 9.98 -6.25
CA TRP A 19 1.53 11.38 -6.66
C TRP A 19 2.88 11.87 -7.19
N ALA A 20 2.91 12.41 -8.42
CA ALA A 20 4.16 12.77 -9.10
C ALA A 20 4.98 13.80 -8.30
N SER A 21 4.32 14.72 -7.59
CA SER A 21 4.98 15.70 -6.72
C SER A 21 5.78 15.07 -5.57
N GLU A 22 5.40 13.86 -5.12
CA GLU A 22 6.15 13.15 -4.08
C GLU A 22 7.52 12.67 -4.58
N LEU A 23 7.66 12.37 -5.87
CA LEU A 23 8.91 11.93 -6.48
C LEU A 23 9.87 13.08 -6.78
N GLU A 24 9.37 14.29 -6.96
CA GLU A 24 10.22 15.46 -7.27
C GLU A 24 11.28 15.69 -6.19
N SER A 25 10.88 15.55 -4.92
CA SER A 25 11.80 15.66 -3.77
C SER A 25 12.79 14.51 -3.64
N LEU A 26 12.56 13.41 -4.36
CA LEU A 26 13.37 12.18 -4.31
C LEU A 26 14.27 11.99 -5.53
N ASN A 27 14.13 12.85 -6.56
CA ASN A 27 14.81 12.73 -7.86
C ASN A 27 14.64 11.31 -8.46
N MET A 28 13.37 10.85 -8.54
CA MET A 28 13.03 9.51 -9.04
C MET A 28 11.94 9.55 -10.13
N GLN A 29 11.72 10.71 -10.77
CA GLN A 29 10.65 10.89 -11.76
C GLN A 29 10.87 10.03 -13.00
N GLU A 30 12.11 9.73 -13.35
CA GLU A 30 12.50 8.87 -14.47
C GLU A 30 12.05 7.42 -14.32
N LEU A 31 11.67 7.00 -13.12
CA LEU A 31 11.15 5.65 -12.85
C LEU A 31 9.66 5.50 -13.16
N LEU A 32 8.97 6.59 -13.49
CA LEU A 32 7.58 6.54 -13.92
C LEU A 32 7.51 6.04 -15.37
N LYS A 33 6.65 5.05 -15.60
CA LYS A 33 6.26 4.59 -16.93
C LYS A 33 5.15 5.46 -17.51
N TYR A 34 4.21 5.87 -16.67
CA TYR A 34 3.05 6.69 -17.03
C TYR A 34 2.90 7.86 -16.08
N ARG A 35 2.38 8.98 -16.59
CA ARG A 35 2.04 10.17 -15.80
C ARG A 35 0.80 10.82 -16.38
N TRP A 36 -0.24 10.94 -15.57
CA TRP A 36 -1.51 11.59 -15.92
C TRP A 36 -1.62 12.93 -15.22
N LYS A 37 -1.92 13.97 -16.00
CA LYS A 37 -2.20 15.32 -15.50
C LYS A 37 -3.70 15.51 -15.25
N ASP A 38 -4.53 14.76 -15.96
CA ASP A 38 -5.98 14.74 -15.81
C ASP A 38 -6.38 13.64 -14.82
N THR A 39 -6.38 14.00 -13.53
CA THR A 39 -6.76 13.10 -12.43
C THR A 39 -8.11 13.53 -11.88
N VAL A 40 -9.10 12.64 -11.96
CA VAL A 40 -10.49 12.94 -11.60
C VAL A 40 -11.06 11.92 -10.62
N SER A 41 -12.10 12.36 -9.88
CA SER A 41 -13.00 11.47 -9.14
C SER A 41 -14.44 11.78 -9.48
N PHE A 42 -15.29 10.77 -9.45
CA PHE A 42 -16.73 10.89 -9.67
C PHE A 42 -17.48 10.46 -8.41
N PHE A 43 -18.45 11.28 -8.02
CA PHE A 43 -19.31 11.05 -6.87
C PHE A 43 -20.78 11.11 -7.29
N GLY A 44 -21.64 10.48 -6.48
CA GLY A 44 -23.07 10.43 -6.69
C GLY A 44 -23.58 9.07 -7.18
N ASP A 45 -24.87 9.02 -7.56
CA ASP A 45 -25.56 7.79 -7.97
C ASP A 45 -25.34 7.44 -9.47
N GLY A 46 -24.88 8.39 -10.26
CA GLY A 46 -24.73 8.23 -11.72
C GLY A 46 -26.04 8.33 -12.52
N LEU A 47 -27.20 8.46 -11.85
CA LEU A 47 -28.54 8.40 -12.47
C LEU A 47 -29.08 9.76 -12.89
N SER A 48 -28.55 10.85 -12.35
CA SER A 48 -28.98 12.21 -12.65
C SER A 48 -27.80 13.15 -12.86
N GLU A 49 -28.04 14.34 -13.46
CA GLU A 49 -26.99 15.35 -13.57
C GLU A 49 -26.44 15.79 -12.19
N LYS A 50 -27.30 15.86 -11.18
CA LYS A 50 -26.92 16.18 -9.81
C LYS A 50 -26.16 15.04 -9.13
N GLY A 51 -26.42 13.79 -9.53
CA GLY A 51 -25.75 12.59 -9.06
C GLY A 51 -24.50 12.20 -9.89
N ASN A 52 -23.97 13.12 -10.70
CA ASN A 52 -22.77 12.87 -11.51
C ASN A 52 -21.76 14.02 -11.32
N VAL A 53 -21.20 14.10 -10.12
CA VAL A 53 -20.24 15.15 -9.76
C VAL A 53 -18.84 14.69 -10.14
N CYS A 54 -18.20 15.41 -11.07
CA CYS A 54 -16.81 15.20 -11.43
C CYS A 54 -15.91 16.22 -10.72
N ILE A 55 -14.93 15.75 -9.97
CA ILE A 55 -13.91 16.58 -9.31
C ILE A 55 -12.58 16.36 -9.99
N ASN A 56 -11.99 17.41 -10.54
CA ASN A 56 -10.60 17.39 -11.01
C ASN A 56 -9.67 17.75 -9.85
N HIS A 57 -8.69 16.89 -9.59
CA HIS A 57 -7.77 17.07 -8.46
C HIS A 57 -6.65 18.07 -8.74
N CYS A 58 -6.43 18.45 -10.01
CA CYS A 58 -5.31 19.32 -10.42
C CYS A 58 -3.94 18.84 -9.91
N LEU A 59 -3.77 17.53 -9.77
CA LEU A 59 -2.56 16.86 -9.31
C LEU A 59 -2.15 15.77 -10.29
N ASP A 60 -0.87 15.67 -10.57
CA ASP A 60 -0.33 14.65 -11.44
C ASP A 60 -0.17 13.32 -10.67
N TYR A 61 -0.66 12.24 -11.25
CA TYR A 61 -0.44 10.90 -10.75
C TYR A 61 0.49 10.11 -11.66
N GLY A 62 1.36 9.29 -11.10
CA GLY A 62 2.31 8.48 -11.84
C GLY A 62 2.23 7.00 -11.50
N LEU A 63 2.46 6.16 -12.49
CA LEU A 63 2.63 4.71 -12.32
C LEU A 63 4.08 4.35 -12.63
N PHE A 64 4.72 3.62 -11.73
CA PHE A 64 6.09 3.17 -11.91
C PHE A 64 6.22 2.14 -13.05
N ASN A 65 7.36 2.15 -13.74
CA ASN A 65 7.85 0.96 -14.37
C ASN A 65 8.32 0.01 -13.26
N SER A 66 7.57 -1.05 -12.97
CA SER A 66 7.84 -1.93 -11.82
C SER A 66 9.22 -2.57 -11.89
N ILE A 67 9.70 -2.93 -13.09
CA ILE A 67 11.02 -3.54 -13.30
C ILE A 67 12.11 -2.50 -13.01
N ASN A 68 12.07 -1.34 -13.67
CA ASN A 68 13.08 -0.28 -13.49
C ASN A 68 13.10 0.22 -12.03
N PHE A 69 11.93 0.30 -11.41
CA PHE A 69 11.81 0.71 -10.01
C PHE A 69 12.46 -0.31 -9.07
N GLN A 70 12.19 -1.60 -9.27
CA GLN A 70 12.82 -2.68 -8.51
C GLN A 70 14.35 -2.69 -8.70
N GLU A 71 14.83 -2.58 -9.94
CA GLU A 71 16.25 -2.52 -10.27
C GLU A 71 16.94 -1.32 -9.61
N ALA A 72 16.36 -0.12 -9.72
CA ALA A 72 16.90 1.09 -9.10
C ALA A 72 16.98 1.01 -7.58
N LEU A 73 16.04 0.31 -6.92
CA LEU A 73 16.13 0.05 -5.49
C LEU A 73 17.18 -1.01 -5.14
N LEU A 74 17.33 -2.05 -5.96
CA LEU A 74 18.35 -3.08 -5.77
C LEU A 74 19.76 -2.52 -5.96
N GLU A 75 19.98 -1.65 -6.92
CA GLU A 75 21.26 -0.96 -7.11
C GLU A 75 21.68 -0.15 -5.87
N ARG A 76 20.71 0.45 -5.15
CA ARG A 76 20.96 1.13 -3.88
C ARG A 76 21.28 0.17 -2.73
N CYS A 77 21.03 -1.11 -2.92
CA CYS A 77 21.33 -2.18 -1.96
C CYS A 77 22.70 -2.87 -2.21
N ASN A 78 23.59 -2.22 -2.93
CA ASN A 78 24.93 -2.73 -3.17
C ASN A 78 25.65 -3.06 -1.85
N GLY A 79 26.19 -4.27 -1.77
CA GLY A 79 26.85 -4.79 -0.56
C GLY A 79 25.91 -5.52 0.42
N LEU A 80 24.60 -5.59 0.15
CA LEU A 80 23.71 -6.48 0.89
C LEU A 80 23.90 -7.94 0.43
N SER A 81 24.16 -8.82 1.40
CA SER A 81 24.09 -10.28 1.18
C SER A 81 22.65 -10.74 1.39
N TRP A 82 22.02 -11.27 0.35
CA TRP A 82 20.67 -11.83 0.39
C TRP A 82 20.70 -13.31 0.75
N GLN A 83 19.83 -13.71 1.67
CA GLN A 83 19.61 -15.09 2.09
C GLN A 83 18.15 -15.45 1.80
N ILE A 84 17.95 -16.46 0.95
CA ILE A 84 16.60 -16.96 0.62
C ILE A 84 16.23 -17.98 1.69
N GLU A 85 15.59 -17.49 2.74
CA GLU A 85 15.22 -18.23 3.94
C GLU A 85 13.94 -17.67 4.56
N THR A 86 13.25 -18.48 5.34
CA THR A 86 12.11 -18.06 6.14
C THR A 86 12.53 -17.95 7.60
N VAL A 87 12.31 -16.78 8.21
CA VAL A 87 12.59 -16.58 9.63
C VAL A 87 11.54 -17.30 10.46
N LYS A 88 12.00 -18.17 11.37
CA LYS A 88 11.16 -18.94 12.29
C LYS A 88 11.09 -18.33 13.69
N LYS A 89 12.20 -17.79 14.17
CA LYS A 89 12.31 -17.26 15.53
C LYS A 89 13.34 -16.14 15.60
N ILE A 90 13.15 -15.21 16.51
CA ILE A 90 14.12 -14.15 16.81
C ILE A 90 14.34 -14.14 18.32
N ASP A 91 15.58 -14.33 18.75
CA ASP A 91 15.99 -14.27 20.14
C ASP A 91 16.81 -13.00 20.39
N PHE A 92 16.53 -12.32 21.49
CA PHE A 92 17.15 -11.04 21.83
C PHE A 92 18.04 -11.19 23.06
N SER A 93 19.24 -10.63 22.99
CA SER A 93 20.09 -10.37 24.14
C SER A 93 20.35 -8.88 24.27
N GLU A 94 21.15 -8.50 25.27
CA GLU A 94 21.46 -7.09 25.50
C GLU A 94 22.18 -6.44 24.30
N ARG A 95 23.10 -7.15 23.66
CA ARG A 95 23.97 -6.59 22.60
C ARG A 95 23.79 -7.24 21.25
N GLU A 96 23.03 -8.29 21.15
CA GLU A 96 22.91 -9.09 19.95
C GLU A 96 21.48 -9.63 19.79
N THR A 97 21.06 -9.73 18.57
CA THR A 97 19.83 -10.40 18.15
C THR A 97 20.20 -11.59 17.30
N VAL A 98 19.64 -12.75 17.61
CA VAL A 98 19.84 -13.99 16.85
C VAL A 98 18.57 -14.27 16.04
N VAL A 99 18.69 -14.26 14.72
CA VAL A 99 17.62 -14.65 13.80
C VAL A 99 17.80 -16.11 13.43
N ILE A 100 16.80 -16.93 13.68
CA ILE A 100 16.81 -18.37 13.42
C ILE A 100 15.83 -18.66 12.28
N CYS A 101 16.36 -19.24 11.21
CA CYS A 101 15.58 -19.63 10.04
C CYS A 101 14.99 -21.03 10.15
N SER A 102 14.03 -21.35 9.31
CA SER A 102 13.38 -22.68 9.25
C SER A 102 14.36 -23.79 8.91
N SER A 103 15.43 -23.49 8.16
CA SER A 103 16.55 -24.41 7.88
C SER A 103 17.43 -24.71 9.10
N GLY A 104 17.26 -23.99 10.20
CA GLY A 104 18.14 -24.06 11.39
C GLY A 104 19.34 -23.11 11.32
N LYS A 105 19.59 -22.43 10.21
CA LYS A 105 20.64 -21.41 10.11
C LYS A 105 20.38 -20.27 11.08
N LYS A 106 21.45 -19.70 11.63
CA LYS A 106 21.42 -18.59 12.58
C LYS A 106 22.20 -17.41 12.03
N TYR A 107 21.62 -16.23 12.17
CA TYR A 107 22.24 -14.96 11.79
C TYR A 107 22.28 -14.06 13.01
N PHE A 108 23.39 -13.35 13.18
CA PHE A 108 23.63 -12.50 14.33
C PHE A 108 23.67 -11.03 13.90
N ALA A 109 22.95 -10.19 14.62
CA ALA A 109 22.85 -8.77 14.28
C ALA A 109 22.72 -7.91 15.53
N ARG A 110 23.24 -6.69 15.46
CA ARG A 110 23.02 -5.66 16.49
C ARG A 110 21.62 -5.06 16.44
N LEU A 111 20.98 -5.07 15.28
CA LEU A 111 19.61 -4.62 15.06
C LEU A 111 19.00 -5.45 13.94
N VAL A 112 17.77 -5.86 14.14
CA VAL A 112 16.92 -6.47 13.11
C VAL A 112 15.79 -5.51 12.78
N ILE A 113 15.54 -5.33 11.48
CA ILE A 113 14.41 -4.55 10.97
C ILE A 113 13.49 -5.51 10.24
N ASP A 114 12.27 -5.63 10.75
CA ASP A 114 11.23 -6.44 10.12
C ASP A 114 10.49 -5.61 9.06
N ALA A 115 10.62 -6.02 7.80
CA ALA A 115 9.92 -5.46 6.67
C ALA A 115 9.03 -6.50 5.96
N SER A 116 8.63 -7.56 6.68
CA SER A 116 7.90 -8.71 6.12
C SER A 116 6.40 -8.47 5.88
N GLY A 117 5.91 -7.25 6.13
CA GLY A 117 4.52 -6.89 5.90
C GLY A 117 3.63 -6.94 7.15
N HIS A 118 2.35 -6.65 6.97
CA HIS A 118 1.41 -6.44 8.08
C HIS A 118 1.10 -7.71 8.90
N LYS A 119 1.34 -8.89 8.34
CA LYS A 119 1.11 -10.20 9.01
C LYS A 119 2.32 -10.69 9.81
N SER A 120 3.35 -9.84 10.02
CA SER A 120 4.52 -10.26 10.80
C SER A 120 4.13 -10.77 12.21
N PRO A 121 4.56 -11.99 12.58
CA PRO A 121 4.34 -12.53 13.92
C PRO A 121 5.32 -12.00 14.96
N PHE A 122 6.37 -11.27 14.53
CA PHE A 122 7.47 -10.83 15.41
C PHE A 122 7.24 -9.45 16.00
N ILE A 123 6.34 -8.66 15.42
CA ILE A 123 6.06 -7.29 15.88
C ILE A 123 4.92 -7.29 16.88
N ARG A 124 5.22 -6.86 18.10
CA ARG A 124 4.24 -6.68 19.17
C ARG A 124 3.43 -5.41 18.96
N ARG A 125 2.11 -5.53 19.05
CA ARG A 125 1.16 -4.41 18.93
C ARG A 125 -0.07 -4.64 19.81
N PRO A 126 -0.86 -3.61 20.12
CA PRO A 126 -2.14 -3.79 20.79
C PRO A 126 -3.04 -4.75 20.01
N LYS A 127 -3.78 -5.59 20.71
CA LYS A 127 -4.85 -6.40 20.10
C LYS A 127 -5.93 -5.47 19.55
N HIS A 128 -6.48 -5.85 18.43
CA HIS A 128 -7.60 -5.17 17.80
C HIS A 128 -8.50 -6.24 17.17
N ASP A 129 -9.75 -6.31 17.61
CA ASP A 129 -10.62 -7.43 17.26
C ASP A 129 -11.23 -7.31 15.87
N GLN A 130 -11.27 -6.10 15.32
CA GLN A 130 -11.84 -5.80 14.02
C GLN A 130 -10.85 -5.01 13.15
N ILE A 131 -9.95 -5.74 12.49
CA ILE A 131 -9.05 -5.12 11.50
C ILE A 131 -9.83 -4.90 10.21
N ALA A 132 -10.13 -3.64 9.90
CA ALA A 132 -10.73 -3.27 8.63
C ALA A 132 -9.66 -3.31 7.53
N GLU A 133 -9.99 -4.01 6.45
CA GLU A 133 -9.11 -4.17 5.30
C GLU A 133 -9.73 -3.54 4.06
N GLN A 134 -8.91 -2.96 3.22
CA GLN A 134 -9.26 -2.56 1.88
C GLN A 134 -8.92 -3.71 0.93
N ALA A 135 -9.89 -4.10 0.10
CA ALA A 135 -9.73 -5.13 -0.92
C ALA A 135 -9.88 -4.51 -2.30
N ALA A 136 -9.11 -4.98 -3.27
CA ALA A 136 -9.19 -4.56 -4.65
C ALA A 136 -8.98 -5.73 -5.61
N TYR A 137 -9.75 -5.73 -6.71
CA TYR A 137 -9.59 -6.62 -7.84
C TYR A 137 -9.41 -5.80 -9.11
N GLY A 138 -8.28 -5.97 -9.77
CA GLY A 138 -7.88 -5.20 -10.94
C GLY A 138 -7.54 -6.05 -12.15
N VAL A 139 -7.72 -5.46 -13.33
CA VAL A 139 -7.38 -6.06 -14.64
C VAL A 139 -6.59 -5.05 -15.45
N VAL A 140 -5.41 -5.45 -15.90
CA VAL A 140 -4.70 -4.81 -17.01
C VAL A 140 -5.03 -5.58 -18.29
N GLY A 141 -5.51 -4.89 -19.31
CA GLY A 141 -5.92 -5.59 -20.55
C GLY A 141 -6.45 -4.67 -21.63
N LYS A 142 -7.04 -5.31 -22.67
CA LYS A 142 -7.76 -4.65 -23.76
C LYS A 142 -9.27 -4.81 -23.59
N PHE A 143 -9.99 -3.81 -24.03
CA PHE A 143 -11.43 -3.70 -23.87
C PHE A 143 -12.08 -3.34 -25.20
N SER A 144 -13.34 -3.75 -25.41
CA SER A 144 -14.11 -3.47 -26.63
C SER A 144 -14.29 -1.98 -26.92
N SER A 145 -14.23 -1.16 -25.86
CA SER A 145 -14.13 0.30 -25.94
C SER A 145 -13.42 0.83 -24.71
N ALA A 146 -12.93 2.07 -24.76
CA ALA A 146 -12.13 2.66 -23.69
C ALA A 146 -12.93 2.79 -22.39
N PRO A 147 -12.51 2.14 -21.28
CA PRO A 147 -13.17 2.27 -19.97
C PRO A 147 -12.92 3.61 -19.29
N VAL A 148 -11.89 4.32 -19.71
CA VAL A 148 -11.51 5.66 -19.26
C VAL A 148 -11.04 6.50 -20.46
N GLU A 149 -11.25 7.80 -20.41
CA GLU A 149 -10.82 8.71 -21.49
C GLU A 149 -9.30 8.70 -21.65
N LYS A 150 -8.85 8.96 -22.87
CA LYS A 150 -7.43 9.00 -23.21
C LYS A 150 -6.64 9.96 -22.33
N ASN A 151 -5.49 9.53 -21.83
CA ASN A 151 -4.60 10.28 -20.95
C ASN A 151 -5.22 10.70 -19.62
N ARG A 152 -6.32 10.06 -19.21
CA ARG A 152 -7.00 10.32 -17.93
C ARG A 152 -6.72 9.23 -16.92
N PHE A 153 -6.64 9.64 -15.67
CA PHE A 153 -6.65 8.78 -14.50
C PHE A 153 -7.91 9.04 -13.66
N VAL A 154 -8.73 8.02 -13.50
CA VAL A 154 -9.87 8.03 -12.57
C VAL A 154 -9.38 7.48 -11.24
N LEU A 155 -9.25 8.38 -10.25
CA LEU A 155 -8.79 8.03 -8.91
C LEU A 155 -9.87 7.26 -8.13
N MET A 156 -11.12 7.73 -8.20
CA MET A 156 -12.27 7.09 -7.55
C MET A 156 -13.53 7.40 -8.34
N ASP A 157 -14.22 6.40 -8.84
CA ASP A 157 -15.57 6.53 -9.40
C ASP A 157 -16.57 5.78 -8.51
N PHE A 158 -17.28 6.53 -7.65
CA PHE A 158 -18.27 5.99 -6.74
C PHE A 158 -19.67 5.85 -7.33
N ARG A 159 -19.89 6.22 -8.59
CA ARG A 159 -21.20 6.07 -9.23
C ARG A 159 -21.65 4.61 -9.18
N SER A 160 -22.92 4.40 -8.89
CA SER A 160 -23.46 3.10 -8.49
C SER A 160 -24.64 2.62 -9.34
N ASP A 161 -24.90 3.31 -10.47
CA ASP A 161 -25.96 3.01 -11.45
C ASP A 161 -25.95 1.57 -11.97
N HIS A 162 -24.84 0.89 -11.87
CA HIS A 162 -24.62 -0.50 -12.27
C HIS A 162 -24.91 -1.55 -11.17
N LEU A 163 -25.13 -1.10 -9.92
CA LEU A 163 -25.30 -1.99 -8.77
C LEU A 163 -26.78 -2.39 -8.58
N THR A 164 -26.98 -3.63 -8.19
CA THR A 164 -28.30 -4.12 -7.76
C THR A 164 -28.65 -3.62 -6.35
N ALA A 165 -29.94 -3.65 -5.98
CA ALA A 165 -30.40 -3.26 -4.65
C ALA A 165 -29.67 -4.01 -3.52
N ASN A 166 -29.35 -5.30 -3.71
CA ASN A 166 -28.59 -6.07 -2.73
C ASN A 166 -27.12 -5.63 -2.62
N GLN A 167 -26.50 -5.22 -3.73
CA GLN A 167 -25.12 -4.73 -3.73
C GLN A 167 -25.00 -3.32 -3.14
N LEU A 168 -26.08 -2.54 -3.17
CA LEU A 168 -26.14 -1.20 -2.59
C LEU A 168 -26.08 -1.19 -1.05
N ILE A 169 -26.51 -2.27 -0.38
CA ILE A 169 -26.44 -2.41 1.08
C ILE A 169 -25.14 -3.02 1.57
N GLU A 170 -24.28 -3.51 0.66
CA GLU A 170 -22.94 -4.00 1.00
C GLU A 170 -21.96 -2.83 1.11
N PRO A 171 -20.77 -3.01 1.73
CA PRO A 171 -19.76 -1.97 1.79
C PRO A 171 -19.43 -1.40 0.43
N PRO A 172 -19.37 -0.06 0.28
CA PRO A 172 -19.18 0.60 -1.00
C PRO A 172 -17.85 0.25 -1.65
N SER A 173 -17.83 0.30 -2.98
CA SER A 173 -16.62 0.21 -3.79
C SER A 173 -16.61 1.31 -4.85
N PHE A 174 -15.45 1.55 -5.43
CA PHE A 174 -15.22 2.51 -6.48
C PHE A 174 -14.33 1.95 -7.57
N LEU A 175 -14.47 2.47 -8.78
CA LEU A 175 -13.54 2.18 -9.86
C LEU A 175 -12.31 3.07 -9.74
N TYR A 176 -11.15 2.44 -9.89
CA TYR A 176 -9.85 3.05 -10.12
C TYR A 176 -9.41 2.67 -11.54
N ALA A 177 -9.12 3.62 -12.43
CA ALA A 177 -8.90 3.31 -13.82
C ALA A 177 -7.91 4.25 -14.51
N MET A 178 -7.09 3.68 -15.40
CA MET A 178 -6.02 4.39 -16.12
C MET A 178 -5.97 3.98 -17.58
N ASP A 179 -5.74 4.96 -18.45
CA ASP A 179 -5.28 4.72 -19.80
C ASP A 179 -3.76 4.46 -19.79
N LEU A 180 -3.35 3.27 -20.19
CA LEU A 180 -1.93 2.87 -20.28
C LEU A 180 -1.35 3.06 -21.69
N GLY A 181 -2.12 3.64 -22.62
CA GLY A 181 -1.72 3.81 -24.01
C GLY A 181 -1.81 2.50 -24.82
N ASP A 182 -1.67 2.64 -26.14
CA ASP A 182 -1.68 1.51 -27.09
C ASP A 182 -2.89 0.58 -26.97
N GLY A 183 -4.05 1.13 -26.55
CA GLY A 183 -5.29 0.38 -26.33
C GLY A 183 -5.31 -0.48 -25.07
N ASN A 184 -4.33 -0.35 -24.21
CA ASN A 184 -4.28 -1.03 -22.92
C ASN A 184 -4.80 -0.13 -21.81
N PHE A 185 -5.53 -0.70 -20.87
CA PHE A 185 -6.08 -0.01 -19.72
C PHE A 185 -5.85 -0.83 -18.45
N PHE A 186 -5.76 -0.16 -17.32
CA PHE A 186 -5.90 -0.76 -16.01
C PHE A 186 -7.23 -0.31 -15.42
N VAL A 187 -8.03 -1.25 -14.98
CA VAL A 187 -9.29 -1.02 -14.27
C VAL A 187 -9.33 -1.87 -13.01
N GLU A 188 -9.72 -1.27 -11.90
CA GLU A 188 -9.75 -1.92 -10.61
C GLU A 188 -11.00 -1.51 -9.83
N GLU A 189 -11.76 -2.47 -9.32
CA GLU A 189 -12.83 -2.22 -8.37
C GLU A 189 -12.27 -2.39 -6.96
N THR A 190 -12.27 -1.30 -6.21
CA THR A 190 -11.66 -1.22 -4.86
C THR A 190 -12.75 -0.94 -3.83
N SER A 191 -12.81 -1.74 -2.76
CA SER A 191 -13.71 -1.48 -1.65
C SER A 191 -13.22 -0.35 -0.76
N LEU A 192 -14.12 0.32 -0.04
CA LEU A 192 -13.72 1.00 1.18
C LEU A 192 -13.30 -0.02 2.23
N ALA A 193 -12.51 0.44 3.21
CA ALA A 193 -12.09 -0.43 4.30
C ALA A 193 -13.29 -0.87 5.13
N CYS A 194 -13.43 -2.18 5.34
CA CYS A 194 -14.51 -2.76 6.12
C CYS A 194 -14.05 -4.04 6.85
N PHE A 195 -14.85 -4.50 7.78
CA PHE A 195 -14.66 -5.76 8.47
C PHE A 195 -16.00 -6.54 8.53
N PRO A 196 -16.05 -7.79 8.02
CA PRO A 196 -15.00 -8.44 7.21
C PRO A 196 -14.76 -7.73 5.87
N PRO A 197 -13.60 -7.95 5.20
CA PRO A 197 -13.32 -7.34 3.90
C PRO A 197 -14.26 -7.86 2.80
N VAL A 198 -14.54 -7.04 1.80
CA VAL A 198 -15.27 -7.47 0.60
C VAL A 198 -14.47 -8.56 -0.13
N SER A 199 -15.13 -9.62 -0.57
CA SER A 199 -14.47 -10.70 -1.28
C SER A 199 -14.00 -10.27 -2.68
N PHE A 200 -12.91 -10.86 -3.17
CA PHE A 200 -12.43 -10.62 -4.54
C PHE A 200 -13.48 -11.01 -5.59
N GLU A 201 -14.26 -12.04 -5.35
CA GLU A 201 -15.33 -12.47 -6.25
C GLU A 201 -16.45 -11.41 -6.33
N SER A 202 -16.82 -10.79 -5.19
CA SER A 202 -17.79 -9.68 -5.18
C SER A 202 -17.23 -8.48 -5.96
N LEU A 203 -15.96 -8.13 -5.77
CA LEU A 203 -15.33 -7.03 -6.51
C LEU A 203 -15.23 -7.31 -8.01
N LYS A 204 -14.87 -8.52 -8.40
CA LYS A 204 -14.86 -8.97 -9.80
C LYS A 204 -16.25 -8.87 -10.43
N THR A 205 -17.28 -9.29 -9.71
CA THR A 205 -18.67 -9.19 -10.17
C THR A 205 -19.08 -7.73 -10.35
N ARG A 206 -18.76 -6.85 -9.41
CA ARG A 206 -19.05 -5.41 -9.51
C ARG A 206 -18.32 -4.74 -10.65
N LEU A 207 -17.02 -5.05 -10.86
CA LEU A 207 -16.25 -4.55 -11.99
C LEU A 207 -16.90 -4.93 -13.32
N ASN A 208 -17.28 -6.21 -13.49
CA ASN A 208 -17.94 -6.69 -14.70
C ASN A 208 -19.31 -6.02 -14.91
N SER A 209 -20.10 -5.82 -13.85
CA SER A 209 -21.36 -5.11 -13.92
C SER A 209 -21.18 -3.66 -14.35
N ARG A 210 -20.18 -2.97 -13.78
CA ARG A 210 -19.83 -1.59 -14.14
C ARG A 210 -19.39 -1.45 -15.59
N LEU A 211 -18.56 -2.34 -16.07
CA LEU A 211 -18.13 -2.34 -17.47
C LEU A 211 -19.30 -2.64 -18.40
N SER A 212 -20.09 -3.68 -18.09
CA SER A 212 -21.25 -4.09 -18.91
C SER A 212 -22.33 -3.03 -18.98
N SER A 213 -22.60 -2.28 -17.90
CA SER A 213 -23.57 -1.16 -17.91
C SER A 213 -23.19 -0.05 -18.89
N LYS A 214 -21.88 0.06 -19.17
CA LYS A 214 -21.32 1.00 -20.18
C LYS A 214 -21.15 0.36 -21.55
N GLY A 215 -21.59 -0.88 -21.76
CA GLY A 215 -21.40 -1.63 -23.01
C GLY A 215 -19.96 -2.05 -23.26
N ILE A 216 -19.12 -2.10 -22.24
CA ILE A 216 -17.70 -2.43 -22.34
C ILE A 216 -17.50 -3.92 -21.98
N GLN A 217 -16.73 -4.63 -22.79
CA GLN A 217 -16.32 -6.02 -22.55
C GLN A 217 -14.79 -6.11 -22.42
N ILE A 218 -14.32 -6.99 -21.55
CA ILE A 218 -12.89 -7.34 -21.46
C ILE A 218 -12.59 -8.29 -22.61
N GLU A 219 -11.73 -7.89 -23.56
CA GLU A 219 -11.34 -8.70 -24.72
C GLU A 219 -10.07 -9.52 -24.44
N GLU A 220 -9.12 -8.94 -23.71
CA GLU A 220 -7.86 -9.60 -23.37
C GLU A 220 -7.44 -9.22 -21.95
N ILE A 221 -7.13 -10.21 -21.13
CA ILE A 221 -6.54 -10.02 -19.80
C ILE A 221 -5.03 -10.26 -19.92
N ILE A 222 -4.24 -9.21 -19.72
CA ILE A 222 -2.78 -9.29 -19.71
C ILE A 222 -2.30 -9.62 -18.28
N HIS A 223 -2.96 -9.04 -17.26
CA HIS A 223 -2.60 -9.23 -15.88
C HIS A 223 -3.82 -9.02 -14.98
N GLU A 224 -3.96 -9.85 -13.93
CA GLU A 224 -4.94 -9.66 -12.86
C GLU A 224 -4.23 -9.31 -11.55
N GLU A 225 -4.78 -8.36 -10.82
CA GLU A 225 -4.28 -7.96 -9.50
C GLU A 225 -5.30 -8.20 -8.40
N HIS A 226 -4.78 -8.66 -7.26
CA HIS A 226 -5.56 -8.85 -6.05
C HIS A 226 -4.83 -8.18 -4.89
N CYS A 227 -5.43 -7.15 -4.32
CA CYS A 227 -4.87 -6.42 -3.20
C CYS A 227 -5.74 -6.59 -1.96
N LEU A 228 -5.12 -6.89 -0.82
CA LEU A 228 -5.78 -6.95 0.49
C LEU A 228 -4.81 -6.47 1.56
N PHE A 229 -5.15 -5.39 2.24
CA PHE A 229 -4.29 -4.83 3.27
C PHE A 229 -5.08 -4.08 4.36
N PRO A 230 -4.57 -4.10 5.61
CA PRO A 230 -5.25 -3.46 6.73
C PRO A 230 -5.11 -1.94 6.70
N MET A 231 -6.21 -1.24 6.97
CA MET A 231 -6.26 0.22 7.03
C MET A 231 -6.18 0.77 8.46
N ASN A 232 -6.67 0.02 9.46
CA ASN A 232 -6.70 0.43 10.86
C ASN A 232 -5.78 -0.39 11.77
N LEU A 233 -4.73 -1.00 11.20
CA LEU A 233 -3.79 -1.79 11.99
C LEU A 233 -3.14 -0.93 13.09
N PRO A 234 -3.23 -1.32 14.38
CA PRO A 234 -2.66 -0.54 15.47
C PRO A 234 -1.16 -0.32 15.32
N LEU A 235 -0.68 0.84 15.74
CA LEU A 235 0.75 1.10 15.78
C LEU A 235 1.46 0.10 16.70
N PRO A 236 2.65 -0.41 16.32
CA PRO A 236 3.45 -1.28 17.16
C PRO A 236 3.85 -0.62 18.49
N TYR A 237 4.05 -1.44 19.52
CA TYR A 237 4.73 -0.97 20.72
C TYR A 237 6.16 -0.52 20.37
N ARG A 238 6.56 0.67 20.82
CA ARG A 238 7.86 1.28 20.48
C ARG A 238 8.97 0.96 21.48
N ASP A 239 8.67 0.14 22.48
CA ASP A 239 9.60 -0.34 23.52
C ASP A 239 10.09 -1.77 23.28
N GLN A 240 9.90 -2.29 22.08
CA GLN A 240 10.37 -3.61 21.71
C GLN A 240 11.77 -3.57 21.06
N PRO A 241 12.57 -4.65 21.21
CA PRO A 241 13.94 -4.70 20.70
C PRO A 241 14.03 -4.87 19.19
N LEU A 242 12.94 -5.23 18.53
CA LEU A 242 12.81 -5.34 17.09
C LEU A 242 12.27 -4.05 16.51
N LEU A 243 12.89 -3.53 15.46
CA LEU A 243 12.37 -2.44 14.66
C LEU A 243 11.55 -2.99 13.49
N ALA A 244 10.53 -2.28 13.06
CA ALA A 244 9.78 -2.63 11.85
C ALA A 244 9.81 -1.50 10.82
N PHE A 245 9.47 -1.85 9.56
CA PHE A 245 9.32 -0.89 8.48
C PHE A 245 8.22 -1.34 7.50
N GLY A 246 7.53 -0.41 6.86
CA GLY A 246 6.45 -0.73 5.93
C GLY A 246 5.19 -1.24 6.63
N GLY A 247 4.56 -2.27 6.07
CA GLY A 247 3.33 -2.87 6.59
C GLY A 247 3.48 -3.39 8.02
N SER A 248 4.62 -3.99 8.37
CA SER A 248 4.90 -4.45 9.73
C SER A 248 5.01 -3.30 10.75
N ALA A 249 5.31 -2.09 10.31
CA ALA A 249 5.32 -0.87 11.14
C ALA A 249 3.99 -0.09 11.09
N SER A 250 2.92 -0.64 10.51
CA SER A 250 1.63 0.04 10.32
C SER A 250 1.73 1.36 9.54
N MET A 251 2.57 1.39 8.48
CA MET A 251 2.84 2.59 7.70
C MET A 251 1.83 2.81 6.56
N VAL A 252 0.88 1.90 6.33
CA VAL A 252 -0.23 2.12 5.40
C VAL A 252 -1.00 3.36 5.83
N HIS A 253 -1.28 4.25 4.90
CA HIS A 253 -1.99 5.50 5.19
C HIS A 253 -3.48 5.21 5.44
N PRO A 254 -4.03 5.47 6.63
CA PRO A 254 -5.37 5.01 6.99
C PRO A 254 -6.50 5.58 6.10
N ALA A 255 -6.32 6.78 5.56
CA ALA A 255 -7.36 7.42 4.75
C ALA A 255 -7.30 7.08 3.25
N SER A 256 -6.17 6.57 2.74
CA SER A 256 -6.00 6.38 1.30
C SER A 256 -5.39 5.03 0.89
N GLY A 257 -4.93 4.20 1.85
CA GLY A 257 -4.23 2.95 1.55
C GLY A 257 -2.81 3.10 0.97
N TYR A 258 -2.39 4.31 0.61
CA TYR A 258 -1.07 4.54 0.02
C TYR A 258 0.06 4.25 0.99
N LEU A 259 1.15 3.69 0.46
CA LEU A 259 2.31 3.29 1.25
C LEU A 259 3.63 3.72 0.61
N VAL A 260 3.80 3.55 -0.71
CA VAL A 260 5.08 3.67 -1.43
C VAL A 260 5.77 5.02 -1.18
N GLY A 261 5.09 6.14 -1.37
CA GLY A 261 5.66 7.47 -1.13
C GLY A 261 6.17 7.66 0.30
N SER A 262 5.42 7.12 1.28
CA SER A 262 5.83 7.14 2.68
C SER A 262 7.09 6.31 2.94
N LEU A 263 7.22 5.14 2.29
CA LEU A 263 8.42 4.30 2.40
C LEU A 263 9.64 5.03 1.85
N LEU A 264 9.55 5.54 0.64
CA LEU A 264 10.66 6.23 -0.04
C LEU A 264 11.17 7.44 0.73
N ARG A 265 10.26 8.26 1.31
CA ARG A 265 10.67 9.44 2.09
C ARG A 265 11.25 9.09 3.46
N ARG A 266 10.76 8.03 4.11
CA ARG A 266 11.10 7.72 5.51
C ARG A 266 12.29 6.78 5.67
N ALA A 267 12.57 5.92 4.69
CA ALA A 267 13.69 4.97 4.74
C ALA A 267 15.05 5.65 4.88
N PRO A 268 15.41 6.70 4.09
CA PRO A 268 16.70 7.37 4.21
C PRO A 268 16.93 8.00 5.59
N SER A 269 15.91 8.67 6.12
CA SER A 269 15.98 9.31 7.44
C SER A 269 16.17 8.30 8.57
N LEU A 270 15.45 7.18 8.50
CA LEU A 270 15.59 6.09 9.46
C LEU A 270 16.97 5.46 9.40
N ALA A 271 17.46 5.15 8.21
CA ALA A 271 18.78 4.55 8.01
C ALA A 271 19.90 5.48 8.53
N LYS A 272 19.81 6.77 8.21
CA LYS A 272 20.78 7.79 8.68
C LYS A 272 20.83 7.87 10.22
N GLU A 273 19.68 7.87 10.88
CA GLU A 273 19.63 7.94 12.33
C GLU A 273 20.17 6.68 12.99
N ILE A 274 19.80 5.49 12.48
CA ILE A 274 20.33 4.22 12.99
C ILE A 274 21.86 4.18 12.83
N ALA A 275 22.40 4.52 11.66
CA ALA A 275 23.83 4.52 11.41
C ALA A 275 24.57 5.49 12.34
N LYS A 276 24.01 6.71 12.55
CA LYS A 276 24.54 7.71 13.47
C LYS A 276 24.59 7.20 14.92
N GLU A 277 23.51 6.59 15.40
CA GLU A 277 23.42 6.07 16.77
C GLU A 277 24.39 4.91 17.02
N ILE A 278 24.48 3.98 16.08
CA ILE A 278 25.43 2.86 16.16
C ILE A 278 26.89 3.35 16.18
N LYS A 279 27.21 4.35 15.35
CA LYS A 279 28.56 4.92 15.27
C LYS A 279 28.93 5.69 16.55
N LYS A 280 27.98 6.51 17.05
CA LYS A 280 28.20 7.37 18.22
C LYS A 280 28.28 6.58 19.54
N TYR A 281 27.50 5.50 19.64
CA TYR A 281 27.37 4.70 20.85
C TYR A 281 27.60 3.21 20.57
N PRO A 282 28.85 2.77 20.35
CA PRO A 282 29.17 1.37 19.97
C PRO A 282 28.68 0.33 20.99
N LEU A 283 28.53 0.71 22.24
CA LEU A 283 28.10 -0.17 23.34
C LEU A 283 26.60 -0.11 23.63
N MET A 284 25.82 0.66 22.85
CA MET A 284 24.37 0.77 23.02
C MET A 284 23.71 -0.60 22.84
N SER A 285 22.76 -0.93 23.72
CA SER A 285 22.03 -2.19 23.63
C SER A 285 21.11 -2.25 22.40
N THR A 286 20.78 -3.47 21.95
CA THR A 286 19.82 -3.73 20.87
C THR A 286 18.50 -2.98 21.05
N SER A 287 17.94 -3.07 22.27
CA SER A 287 16.69 -2.39 22.63
C SER A 287 16.79 -0.86 22.57
N GLN A 288 17.94 -0.30 22.94
CA GLN A 288 18.16 1.14 22.85
C GLN A 288 18.25 1.61 21.40
N ILE A 289 18.96 0.87 20.53
CA ILE A 289 19.04 1.18 19.10
C ILE A 289 17.63 1.11 18.47
N ALA A 290 16.89 0.03 18.74
CA ALA A 290 15.52 -0.13 18.24
C ALA A 290 14.61 1.01 18.69
N ARG A 291 14.68 1.41 19.96
CA ARG A 291 13.90 2.53 20.51
C ARG A 291 14.20 3.86 19.80
N ARG A 292 15.45 4.13 19.43
CA ARG A 292 15.83 5.31 18.65
C ARG A 292 15.21 5.25 17.25
N GLY A 293 15.32 4.08 16.58
CA GLY A 293 14.66 3.85 15.29
C GLY A 293 13.15 4.06 15.35
N TRP A 294 12.48 3.50 16.36
CA TRP A 294 11.04 3.70 16.58
C TRP A 294 10.67 5.18 16.81
N LYS A 295 11.47 5.91 17.57
CA LYS A 295 11.24 7.34 17.81
C LYS A 295 11.37 8.16 16.52
N THR A 296 12.30 7.78 15.65
CA THR A 296 12.47 8.41 14.33
C THR A 296 11.31 8.06 13.41
N LEU A 297 10.96 6.76 13.32
CA LEU A 297 9.91 6.26 12.44
C LEU A 297 8.52 6.76 12.86
N TRP A 298 8.22 6.78 14.16
CA TRP A 298 6.96 7.22 14.73
C TRP A 298 7.21 8.28 15.83
N ASN A 299 7.64 9.47 15.40
CA ASN A 299 7.74 10.62 16.28
C ASN A 299 6.35 11.13 16.70
N THR A 300 6.29 12.07 17.64
CA THR A 300 5.03 12.57 18.20
C THR A 300 4.10 13.13 17.13
N GLU A 301 4.63 13.92 16.19
CA GLU A 301 3.85 14.53 15.11
C GLU A 301 3.23 13.47 14.20
N LEU A 302 4.03 12.50 13.74
CA LEU A 302 3.56 11.42 12.88
C LEU A 302 2.52 10.53 13.57
N VAL A 303 2.67 10.29 14.86
CA VAL A 303 1.66 9.55 15.67
C VAL A 303 0.36 10.35 15.78
N GLN A 304 0.42 11.65 16.02
CA GLN A 304 -0.78 12.50 16.09
C GLN A 304 -1.50 12.55 14.74
N ARG A 305 -0.75 12.73 13.65
CA ARG A 305 -1.29 12.72 12.28
C ARG A 305 -1.94 11.38 11.94
N HIS A 306 -1.28 10.27 12.27
CA HIS A 306 -1.83 8.93 12.06
C HIS A 306 -3.13 8.71 12.83
N ARG A 307 -3.21 9.18 14.09
CA ARG A 307 -4.43 9.11 14.90
C ARG A 307 -5.58 9.91 14.29
N LEU A 308 -5.29 11.08 13.74
CA LEU A 308 -6.29 11.89 13.04
C LEU A 308 -6.84 11.15 11.81
N TYR A 309 -5.97 10.55 11.02
CA TYR A 309 -6.40 9.76 9.86
C TYR A 309 -7.18 8.51 10.26
N GLN A 310 -6.79 7.83 11.32
CA GLN A 310 -7.56 6.70 11.84
C GLN A 310 -8.93 7.12 12.36
N PHE A 311 -9.04 8.28 13.01
CA PHE A 311 -10.34 8.83 13.40
C PHE A 311 -11.22 9.10 12.16
N GLY A 312 -10.66 9.69 11.11
CA GLY A 312 -11.36 9.87 9.83
C GLY A 312 -11.85 8.56 9.23
N LEU A 313 -10.98 7.54 9.18
CA LEU A 313 -11.35 6.21 8.71
C LEU A 313 -12.49 5.60 9.54
N GLN A 314 -12.44 5.68 10.87
CA GLN A 314 -13.51 5.18 11.74
C GLN A 314 -14.85 5.87 11.47
N ARG A 315 -14.83 7.17 11.15
CA ARG A 315 -16.04 7.90 10.74
C ARG A 315 -16.55 7.43 9.39
N LEU A 316 -15.69 7.30 8.40
CA LEU A 316 -16.08 6.75 7.09
C LEU A 316 -16.72 5.36 7.21
N MET A 317 -16.14 4.48 8.02
CA MET A 317 -16.69 3.14 8.26
C MET A 317 -18.02 3.13 9.03
N SER A 318 -18.38 4.22 9.70
CA SER A 318 -19.64 4.37 10.45
C SER A 318 -20.73 5.14 9.68
N PHE A 319 -20.43 5.63 8.48
CA PHE A 319 -21.43 6.34 7.66
C PHE A 319 -22.33 5.34 6.95
N ASP A 320 -23.61 5.67 6.89
CA ASP A 320 -24.56 4.97 6.04
C ASP A 320 -24.26 5.29 4.58
N GLU A 321 -24.64 4.37 3.69
CA GLU A 321 -24.36 4.44 2.27
C GLU A 321 -24.68 5.81 1.60
N PRO A 322 -25.80 6.50 1.89
CA PRO A 322 -26.11 7.79 1.29
C PRO A 322 -25.10 8.91 1.61
N LEU A 323 -24.33 8.78 2.69
CA LEU A 323 -23.31 9.75 3.08
C LEU A 323 -21.93 9.46 2.46
N LEU A 324 -21.76 8.27 1.87
CA LEU A 324 -20.51 7.84 1.26
C LEU A 324 -20.47 8.07 -0.25
N ARG A 325 -21.60 8.44 -0.84
CA ARG A 325 -21.82 8.77 -2.25
C ARG A 325 -22.25 10.22 -2.39
#